data_3303c21536779a4df7bc7ac190e15f3c
#
_entry.id   3303c21536779a4df7bc7ac190e15f3c
#
_cell.length_a   1.000
_cell.length_b   1.000
_cell.length_c   1.000
_cell.angle_alpha   90.00
_cell.angle_beta   90.00
_cell.angle_gamma   90.00
#
_symmetry.space_group_name_H-M   'P 1'
#
loop_
_entity.id
_entity.type
_entity.pdbx_description
1 polymer ?
#
loop_
_entity_poly.entity_id
_entity_poly.type
_entity_poly.pdbx_seq_one_letter_code
_entity_poly.pdbx_strand_id
1 'polypeptide(L)'
;FVMTNEMVARADAGFENIWGLQDCAETLNEFASEELKQKYLPWVSAGATCAMDLTEPDAGSDLGAVMLKATWSEQKGTWLLNGVKRFITNGDGDVSLVLARTEEGTTDARGLSMLVYDKRDGGVKVRRIENKLGIKGSPTCELVFTNAPAQLVGDRKMGLIKYVMSLMNAARLGIGAQSVGLCEAAYREALKYANERAQFGKNIIRFAAISEMLSNMKAKTQGVRALLYETTRFVEIYKQYTHISHERPLEAEERQEMKYYNKLADGFTPLLKLFSSEYANQMAYDAIQIHGGSGFMKDYACERLYRDARIMNIYEGTSQLQVVAAINHVTKGTYLEQIKRYE
;
A
#
# COMPACT_ATOMS: atom_id res chain seq x y z
N PHE A 1 6.52 -8.01 8.81
CA PHE A 1 5.55 -7.53 7.80
C PHE A 1 6.19 -7.42 6.42
N VAL A 2 7.16 -6.51 6.20
CA VAL A 2 7.76 -6.22 4.88
C VAL A 2 8.38 -7.45 4.20
N MET A 3 9.18 -8.27 4.94
CA MET A 3 9.75 -9.50 4.41
C MET A 3 8.69 -10.49 3.94
N THR A 4 7.63 -10.66 4.72
CA THR A 4 6.53 -11.57 4.39
C THR A 4 5.77 -11.07 3.15
N ASN A 5 5.50 -9.77 3.06
CA ASN A 5 4.87 -9.15 1.88
C ASN A 5 5.72 -9.36 0.60
N GLU A 6 7.04 -9.17 0.67
CA GLU A 6 7.93 -9.44 -0.47
C GLU A 6 7.83 -10.91 -0.91
N MET A 7 7.81 -11.84 0.04
CA MET A 7 7.72 -13.28 -0.27
C MET A 7 6.36 -13.66 -0.87
N VAL A 8 5.27 -13.14 -0.33
CA VAL A 8 3.90 -13.38 -0.83
C VAL A 8 3.75 -12.78 -2.22
N ALA A 9 4.18 -11.53 -2.42
CA ALA A 9 4.10 -10.84 -3.69
C ALA A 9 4.93 -11.50 -4.81
N ARG A 10 6.06 -12.11 -4.46
CA ARG A 10 6.84 -12.91 -5.41
C ARG A 10 6.05 -14.10 -5.93
N ALA A 11 5.20 -14.69 -5.11
CA ALA A 11 4.32 -15.79 -5.51
C ALA A 11 3.10 -15.27 -6.28
N ASP A 12 2.38 -14.31 -5.71
CA ASP A 12 1.20 -13.67 -6.32
C ASP A 12 0.95 -12.27 -5.75
N ALA A 13 1.12 -11.25 -6.60
CA ALA A 13 0.91 -9.85 -6.22
C ALA A 13 -0.57 -9.53 -5.94
N GLY A 14 -1.51 -10.25 -6.54
CA GLY A 14 -2.95 -10.08 -6.28
C GLY A 14 -3.36 -10.61 -4.91
N PHE A 15 -2.79 -11.72 -4.48
CA PHE A 15 -3.02 -12.27 -3.14
C PHE A 15 -2.35 -11.40 -2.06
N GLU A 16 -1.18 -10.85 -2.35
CA GLU A 16 -0.50 -9.93 -1.44
C GLU A 16 -1.38 -8.73 -1.08
N ASN A 17 -2.19 -8.21 -1.99
CA ASN A 17 -3.12 -7.12 -1.70
C ASN A 17 -4.11 -7.44 -0.56
N ILE A 18 -4.59 -8.69 -0.46
CA ILE A 18 -5.46 -9.11 0.65
C ILE A 18 -4.64 -9.26 1.92
N TRP A 19 -3.46 -9.84 1.78
CA TRP A 19 -2.52 -10.01 2.89
C TRP A 19 -2.11 -8.67 3.52
N GLY A 20 -1.76 -7.68 2.68
CA GLY A 20 -1.36 -6.33 3.12
C GLY A 20 -2.47 -5.55 3.82
N LEU A 21 -3.74 -5.80 3.49
CA LEU A 21 -4.88 -5.13 4.12
C LEU A 21 -5.08 -5.48 5.60
N GLN A 22 -4.44 -6.52 6.10
CA GLN A 22 -4.45 -6.84 7.54
C GLN A 22 -3.78 -5.73 8.38
N ASP A 23 -3.04 -4.82 7.77
CA ASP A 23 -2.53 -3.58 8.38
C ASP A 23 -3.64 -2.64 8.90
N CYS A 24 -4.89 -2.82 8.49
CA CYS A 24 -6.04 -2.15 9.12
C CYS A 24 -6.13 -2.44 10.63
N ALA A 25 -5.70 -3.63 11.05
CA ALA A 25 -5.64 -3.99 12.46
C ALA A 25 -4.63 -3.13 13.25
N GLU A 26 -3.50 -2.77 12.64
CA GLU A 26 -2.52 -1.87 13.27
C GLU A 26 -3.12 -0.48 13.48
N THR A 27 -3.83 0.04 12.48
CA THR A 27 -4.55 1.33 12.60
C THR A 27 -5.61 1.30 13.72
N LEU A 28 -6.36 0.20 13.83
CA LEU A 28 -7.31 0.02 14.93
C LEU A 28 -6.59 -0.05 16.28
N ASN A 29 -5.49 -0.78 16.36
CA ASN A 29 -4.70 -0.91 17.58
C ASN A 29 -4.09 0.43 18.02
N GLU A 30 -3.67 1.26 17.08
CA GLU A 30 -3.05 2.55 17.38
C GLU A 30 -4.07 3.63 17.79
N PHE A 31 -5.24 3.68 17.12
CA PHE A 31 -6.13 4.84 17.22
C PHE A 31 -7.54 4.54 17.75
N ALA A 32 -7.98 3.29 17.79
CA ALA A 32 -9.32 2.96 18.24
C ALA A 32 -9.45 2.99 19.77
N SER A 33 -10.68 3.14 20.27
CA SER A 33 -10.98 2.97 21.69
C SER A 33 -10.72 1.52 22.12
N GLU A 34 -10.50 1.30 23.42
CA GLU A 34 -10.29 -0.05 23.95
C GLU A 34 -11.48 -0.98 23.67
N GLU A 35 -12.70 -0.46 23.67
CA GLU A 35 -13.90 -1.22 23.30
C GLU A 35 -13.80 -1.74 21.85
N LEU A 36 -13.41 -0.88 20.90
CA LEU A 36 -13.26 -1.27 19.49
C LEU A 36 -12.08 -2.23 19.30
N LYS A 37 -10.97 -2.03 20.01
CA LYS A 37 -9.84 -2.95 19.99
C LYS A 37 -10.26 -4.34 20.45
N GLN A 38 -10.94 -4.45 21.58
CA GLN A 38 -11.44 -5.72 22.10
C GLN A 38 -12.46 -6.39 21.18
N LYS A 39 -13.25 -5.63 20.44
CA LYS A 39 -14.23 -6.15 19.47
C LYS A 39 -13.57 -6.68 18.20
N TYR A 40 -12.64 -5.93 17.61
CA TYR A 40 -12.17 -6.18 16.24
C TYR A 40 -10.82 -6.90 16.16
N LEU A 41 -9.85 -6.61 17.04
CA LEU A 41 -8.52 -7.20 16.94
C LEU A 41 -8.51 -8.74 17.09
N PRO A 42 -9.24 -9.34 18.07
CA PRO A 42 -9.34 -10.79 18.15
C PRO A 42 -9.99 -11.42 16.91
N TRP A 43 -10.98 -10.75 16.33
CA TRP A 43 -11.66 -11.25 15.14
C TRP A 43 -10.76 -11.22 13.92
N VAL A 44 -10.03 -10.12 13.69
CA VAL A 44 -9.03 -10.04 12.60
C VAL A 44 -7.90 -11.06 12.83
N SER A 45 -7.43 -11.23 14.06
CA SER A 45 -6.44 -12.25 14.40
C SER A 45 -6.93 -13.68 14.14
N ALA A 46 -8.23 -13.92 14.25
CA ALA A 46 -8.87 -15.21 13.93
C ALA A 46 -9.15 -15.41 12.43
N GLY A 47 -8.80 -14.45 11.58
CA GLY A 47 -8.89 -14.55 10.12
C GLY A 47 -9.95 -13.71 9.44
N ALA A 48 -10.62 -12.79 10.16
CA ALA A 48 -11.49 -11.80 9.52
C ALA A 48 -10.67 -10.90 8.59
N THR A 49 -11.21 -10.67 7.39
CA THR A 49 -10.52 -9.91 6.36
C THR A 49 -10.86 -8.43 6.43
N CYS A 50 -9.89 -7.58 6.07
CA CYS A 50 -10.04 -6.14 6.14
C CYS A 50 -10.17 -5.48 4.76
N ALA A 51 -10.72 -4.26 4.77
CA ALA A 51 -10.75 -3.35 3.62
C ALA A 51 -10.48 -1.90 4.05
N MET A 52 -9.97 -1.08 3.10
CA MET A 52 -9.79 0.37 3.24
C MET A 52 -10.72 1.10 2.28
N ASP A 53 -11.84 1.59 2.78
CA ASP A 53 -12.88 2.23 1.98
C ASP A 53 -12.63 3.74 1.91
N LEU A 54 -11.61 4.15 1.13
CA LEU A 54 -11.16 5.53 1.03
C LEU A 54 -11.68 6.21 -0.24
N THR A 55 -11.35 5.64 -1.39
CA THR A 55 -11.55 6.23 -2.73
C THR A 55 -13.02 6.28 -3.15
N GLU A 56 -13.40 7.37 -3.82
CA GLU A 56 -14.70 7.57 -4.46
C GLU A 56 -14.53 7.81 -5.96
N PRO A 57 -15.62 7.76 -6.77
CA PRO A 57 -15.54 8.00 -8.21
C PRO A 57 -14.80 9.29 -8.58
N ASP A 58 -15.01 10.37 -7.83
CA ASP A 58 -14.46 11.71 -8.08
C ASP A 58 -13.41 12.14 -7.06
N ALA A 59 -13.01 11.26 -6.13
CA ALA A 59 -12.02 11.54 -5.08
C ALA A 59 -11.04 10.37 -4.92
N GLY A 60 -10.00 10.35 -5.76
CA GLY A 60 -8.90 9.36 -5.70
C GLY A 60 -7.61 9.99 -5.19
N SER A 61 -6.91 10.77 -6.03
CA SER A 61 -5.70 11.48 -5.61
C SER A 61 -5.97 12.57 -4.58
N ASP A 62 -7.12 13.25 -4.68
CA ASP A 62 -7.60 14.21 -3.69
C ASP A 62 -8.64 13.57 -2.76
N LEU A 63 -8.17 12.89 -1.73
CA LEU A 63 -9.03 12.34 -0.68
C LEU A 63 -9.72 13.41 0.18
N GLY A 64 -9.27 14.67 0.12
CA GLY A 64 -9.93 15.79 0.79
C GLY A 64 -11.33 16.04 0.24
N ALA A 65 -11.56 15.69 -1.02
CA ALA A 65 -12.84 15.84 -1.73
C ALA A 65 -13.85 14.70 -1.49
N VAL A 66 -13.55 13.72 -0.62
CA VAL A 66 -14.46 12.62 -0.27
C VAL A 66 -15.79 13.16 0.23
N MET A 67 -16.89 12.61 -0.29
CA MET A 67 -18.26 13.07 -0.06
C MET A 67 -19.17 12.05 0.62
N LEU A 68 -18.75 10.79 0.81
CA LEU A 68 -19.53 9.81 1.57
C LEU A 68 -19.86 10.39 2.94
N LYS A 69 -21.16 10.49 3.25
CA LYS A 69 -21.65 11.12 4.48
C LYS A 69 -21.71 10.14 5.63
N ALA A 70 -21.32 10.58 6.81
CA ALA A 70 -21.58 9.93 8.08
C ALA A 70 -22.45 10.87 8.93
N THR A 71 -23.67 10.43 9.24
CA THR A 71 -24.63 11.20 10.05
C THR A 71 -24.86 10.49 11.37
N TRP A 72 -24.74 11.20 12.48
CA TRP A 72 -25.04 10.63 13.79
C TRP A 72 -26.54 10.36 13.95
N SER A 73 -26.88 9.18 14.40
CA SER A 73 -28.27 8.79 14.72
C SER A 73 -28.44 8.64 16.23
N GLU A 74 -29.11 9.59 16.85
CA GLU A 74 -29.45 9.53 18.29
C GLU A 74 -30.27 8.28 18.64
N GLN A 75 -31.20 7.91 17.75
CA GLN A 75 -32.04 6.73 17.96
C GLN A 75 -31.25 5.42 18.00
N LYS A 76 -30.18 5.31 17.19
CA LYS A 76 -29.36 4.09 17.11
C LYS A 76 -28.07 4.18 17.90
N GLY A 77 -27.69 5.34 18.39
CA GLY A 77 -26.42 5.56 19.09
C GLY A 77 -25.19 5.27 18.23
N THR A 78 -25.29 5.50 16.91
CA THR A 78 -24.20 5.17 15.97
C THR A 78 -24.18 6.11 14.76
N TRP A 79 -23.07 6.11 14.02
CA TRP A 79 -22.98 6.81 12.74
C TRP A 79 -23.62 5.99 11.63
N LEU A 80 -24.31 6.64 10.72
CA LEU A 80 -24.93 6.04 9.55
C LEU A 80 -24.24 6.55 8.29
N LEU A 81 -23.64 5.62 7.54
CA LEU A 81 -22.92 5.91 6.30
C LEU A 81 -23.85 5.88 5.10
N ASN A 82 -23.73 6.89 4.23
CA ASN A 82 -24.49 7.00 2.98
C ASN A 82 -23.61 7.54 1.86
N GLY A 83 -23.52 6.81 0.75
CA GLY A 83 -22.73 7.20 -0.42
C GLY A 83 -22.14 6.02 -1.17
N VAL A 84 -21.12 6.29 -1.96
CA VAL A 84 -20.47 5.29 -2.82
C VAL A 84 -18.95 5.33 -2.61
N LYS A 85 -18.35 4.15 -2.46
CA LYS A 85 -16.90 3.96 -2.53
C LYS A 85 -16.56 3.14 -3.78
N ARG A 86 -15.41 3.42 -4.39
CA ARG A 86 -14.99 2.76 -5.63
C ARG A 86 -13.53 2.35 -5.60
N PHE A 87 -13.23 1.29 -6.35
CA PHE A 87 -11.89 0.70 -6.42
C PHE A 87 -11.39 0.15 -5.08
N ILE A 88 -12.32 -0.36 -4.24
CA ILE A 88 -11.99 -0.85 -2.91
C ILE A 88 -11.48 -2.29 -3.00
N THR A 89 -10.20 -2.47 -2.71
CA THR A 89 -9.58 -3.79 -2.63
C THR A 89 -10.19 -4.56 -1.47
N ASN A 90 -10.57 -5.81 -1.75
CA ASN A 90 -11.30 -6.67 -0.80
C ASN A 90 -12.54 -6.00 -0.19
N GLY A 91 -13.27 -5.19 -0.99
CA GLY A 91 -14.41 -4.40 -0.50
C GLY A 91 -15.60 -5.22 0.02
N ASP A 92 -15.58 -6.56 -0.12
CA ASP A 92 -16.50 -7.49 0.54
C ASP A 92 -15.90 -8.07 1.84
N GLY A 93 -14.84 -7.46 2.36
CA GLY A 93 -14.17 -7.83 3.61
C GLY A 93 -15.06 -7.74 4.84
N ASP A 94 -14.64 -8.38 5.93
CA ASP A 94 -15.43 -8.48 7.17
C ASP A 94 -15.43 -7.17 7.96
N VAL A 95 -14.30 -6.46 7.94
CA VAL A 95 -14.08 -5.18 8.66
C VAL A 95 -13.53 -4.14 7.70
N SER A 96 -14.16 -2.98 7.62
CA SER A 96 -13.68 -1.87 6.78
C SER A 96 -13.31 -0.64 7.60
N LEU A 97 -12.16 -0.02 7.27
CA LEU A 97 -11.85 1.34 7.68
C LEU A 97 -12.37 2.31 6.63
N VAL A 98 -13.35 3.13 7.00
CA VAL A 98 -14.08 3.99 6.08
C VAL A 98 -13.76 5.44 6.34
N LEU A 99 -13.27 6.16 5.31
CA LEU A 99 -13.13 7.61 5.36
C LEU A 99 -14.46 8.26 4.96
N ALA A 100 -15.05 9.05 5.86
CA ALA A 100 -16.35 9.67 5.63
C ALA A 100 -16.42 11.10 6.18
N ARG A 101 -17.31 11.90 5.60
CA ARG A 101 -17.57 13.27 6.02
C ARG A 101 -18.56 13.29 7.17
N THR A 102 -18.08 13.68 8.33
CA THR A 102 -18.89 13.85 9.57
C THR A 102 -19.30 15.29 9.83
N GLU A 103 -18.71 16.26 9.12
CA GLU A 103 -18.98 17.68 9.31
C GLU A 103 -19.77 18.25 8.14
N GLU A 104 -20.99 18.69 8.39
CA GLU A 104 -21.82 19.35 7.38
C GLU A 104 -21.19 20.67 6.91
N GLY A 105 -21.43 21.01 5.64
CA GLY A 105 -20.95 22.26 5.04
C GLY A 105 -19.43 22.32 4.78
N THR A 106 -18.68 21.23 5.04
CA THR A 106 -17.26 21.15 4.72
C THR A 106 -17.01 20.44 3.40
N THR A 107 -15.94 20.86 2.68
CA THR A 107 -15.53 20.27 1.40
C THR A 107 -14.05 19.89 1.37
N ASP A 108 -13.35 19.98 2.50
CA ASP A 108 -11.92 19.71 2.64
C ASP A 108 -11.63 18.60 3.66
N ALA A 109 -10.35 18.33 3.88
CA ALA A 109 -9.85 17.30 4.78
C ALA A 109 -10.34 17.44 6.24
N ARG A 110 -10.64 18.67 6.68
CA ARG A 110 -11.04 18.98 8.08
C ARG A 110 -12.45 18.47 8.40
N GLY A 111 -13.25 18.14 7.39
CA GLY A 111 -14.58 17.56 7.60
C GLY A 111 -14.60 16.04 7.65
N LEU A 112 -13.44 15.38 7.52
CA LEU A 112 -13.34 13.93 7.35
C LEU A 112 -12.92 13.23 8.65
N SER A 113 -13.62 12.15 8.96
CA SER A 113 -13.34 11.26 10.08
C SER A 113 -13.13 9.83 9.58
N MET A 114 -12.42 9.02 10.37
CA MET A 114 -12.30 7.60 10.10
C MET A 114 -13.31 6.83 10.94
N LEU A 115 -14.00 5.90 10.31
CA LEU A 115 -14.95 5.01 10.95
C LEU A 115 -14.60 3.56 10.68
N VAL A 116 -14.97 2.67 11.59
CA VAL A 116 -14.94 1.22 11.37
C VAL A 116 -16.34 0.72 11.07
N TYR A 117 -16.47 -0.03 9.98
CA TYR A 117 -17.69 -0.70 9.57
C TYR A 117 -17.52 -2.22 9.73
N ASP A 118 -18.56 -2.84 10.25
CA ASP A 118 -18.68 -4.28 10.45
C ASP A 118 -19.69 -4.84 9.43
N LYS A 119 -19.24 -5.77 8.57
CA LYS A 119 -20.09 -6.34 7.53
C LYS A 119 -21.38 -6.99 8.09
N ARG A 120 -21.33 -7.51 9.31
CA ARG A 120 -22.48 -8.13 9.97
C ARG A 120 -23.61 -7.16 10.28
N ASP A 121 -23.29 -5.86 10.39
CA ASP A 121 -24.28 -4.80 10.67
C ASP A 121 -25.10 -4.42 9.43
N GLY A 122 -24.68 -4.84 8.22
CA GLY A 122 -25.37 -4.62 6.96
C GLY A 122 -25.37 -3.16 6.49
N GLY A 123 -26.21 -2.84 5.51
CA GLY A 123 -26.30 -1.49 4.94
C GLY A 123 -25.27 -1.19 3.84
N VAL A 124 -24.35 -2.12 3.54
CA VAL A 124 -23.41 -2.02 2.40
C VAL A 124 -23.73 -3.07 1.36
N LYS A 125 -23.79 -2.65 0.11
CA LYS A 125 -23.97 -3.53 -1.05
C LYS A 125 -22.78 -3.45 -1.97
N VAL A 126 -22.17 -4.57 -2.29
CA VAL A 126 -21.23 -4.68 -3.41
C VAL A 126 -22.04 -4.53 -4.71
N ARG A 127 -21.89 -3.38 -5.37
CA ARG A 127 -22.58 -3.11 -6.64
C ARG A 127 -21.98 -3.88 -7.77
N ARG A 128 -20.65 -4.00 -7.77
CA ARG A 128 -19.89 -4.84 -8.71
C ARG A 128 -18.48 -5.11 -8.21
N ILE A 129 -17.88 -6.18 -8.73
CA ILE A 129 -16.45 -6.45 -8.70
C ILE A 129 -15.86 -5.96 -10.02
N GLU A 130 -14.81 -5.15 -9.98
CA GLU A 130 -14.19 -4.54 -11.16
C GLU A 130 -13.46 -5.59 -12.02
N ASN A 131 -13.64 -5.50 -13.34
CA ASN A 131 -12.85 -6.29 -14.29
C ASN A 131 -11.51 -5.59 -14.54
N LYS A 132 -10.47 -6.06 -13.89
CA LYS A 132 -9.15 -5.41 -13.84
C LYS A 132 -8.18 -5.94 -14.89
N LEU A 133 -7.18 -5.13 -15.24
CA LEU A 133 -6.04 -5.54 -16.07
C LEU A 133 -5.25 -6.66 -15.40
N GLY A 134 -4.81 -6.47 -14.16
CA GLY A 134 -4.00 -7.38 -13.35
C GLY A 134 -4.50 -7.49 -11.91
N ILE A 135 -3.68 -8.06 -11.03
CA ILE A 135 -3.97 -8.34 -9.61
C ILE A 135 -5.38 -8.94 -9.41
N LYS A 136 -5.71 -9.93 -10.25
CA LYS A 136 -7.06 -10.51 -10.30
C LYS A 136 -7.34 -11.46 -9.12
N GLY A 137 -6.33 -11.81 -8.34
CA GLY A 137 -6.46 -12.62 -7.14
C GLY A 137 -7.19 -11.94 -5.97
N SER A 138 -7.37 -10.61 -6.03
CA SER A 138 -8.14 -9.85 -5.04
C SER A 138 -9.38 -9.21 -5.65
N PRO A 139 -10.57 -9.24 -5.00
CA PRO A 139 -11.74 -8.53 -5.49
C PRO A 139 -11.58 -7.03 -5.24
N THR A 140 -11.73 -6.22 -6.28
CA THR A 140 -11.80 -4.76 -6.17
C THR A 140 -13.22 -4.33 -6.43
N CYS A 141 -13.86 -3.72 -5.42
CA CYS A 141 -15.30 -3.52 -5.39
C CYS A 141 -15.70 -2.07 -5.57
N GLU A 142 -16.90 -1.88 -6.09
CA GLU A 142 -17.69 -0.67 -5.94
C GLU A 142 -18.77 -0.92 -4.90
N LEU A 143 -18.78 -0.10 -3.83
CA LEU A 143 -19.61 -0.25 -2.64
C LEU A 143 -20.66 0.85 -2.58
N VAL A 144 -21.91 0.48 -2.27
CA VAL A 144 -23.00 1.42 -1.99
C VAL A 144 -23.41 1.30 -0.54
N PHE A 145 -23.28 2.40 0.19
CA PHE A 145 -23.64 2.53 1.59
C PHE A 145 -25.04 3.13 1.69
N THR A 146 -25.94 2.49 2.42
CA THR A 146 -27.31 2.94 2.67
C THR A 146 -27.62 2.78 4.15
N ASN A 147 -27.49 3.86 4.91
CA ASN A 147 -27.66 3.87 6.36
C ASN A 147 -26.84 2.76 7.07
N ALA A 148 -25.65 2.49 6.56
CA ALA A 148 -24.75 1.47 7.12
C ALA A 148 -24.22 1.93 8.48
N PRO A 149 -24.44 1.16 9.57
CA PRO A 149 -23.93 1.54 10.89
C PRO A 149 -22.41 1.48 10.94
N ALA A 150 -21.79 2.47 11.59
CA ALA A 150 -20.34 2.49 11.77
C ALA A 150 -19.95 3.21 13.06
N GLN A 151 -18.79 2.89 13.59
CA GLN A 151 -18.26 3.46 14.82
C GLN A 151 -17.04 4.34 14.54
N LEU A 152 -16.90 5.44 15.28
CA LEU A 152 -15.80 6.38 15.10
C LEU A 152 -14.47 5.76 15.58
N VAL A 153 -13.42 5.87 14.78
CA VAL A 153 -12.06 5.50 15.13
C VAL A 153 -11.29 6.77 15.50
N GLY A 154 -10.87 6.86 16.74
CA GLY A 154 -10.17 8.04 17.27
C GLY A 154 -11.06 9.29 17.32
N ASP A 155 -10.49 10.46 17.03
CA ASP A 155 -11.15 11.75 17.11
C ASP A 155 -11.82 12.15 15.79
N ARG A 156 -12.96 12.85 15.87
CA ARG A 156 -13.60 13.48 14.70
C ARG A 156 -12.64 14.46 14.03
N LYS A 157 -12.78 14.64 12.72
CA LYS A 157 -12.02 15.58 11.87
C LYS A 157 -10.55 15.18 11.66
N MET A 158 -10.09 14.12 12.31
CA MET A 158 -8.70 13.64 12.20
C MET A 158 -8.54 12.50 11.16
N GLY A 159 -9.63 12.12 10.50
CA GLY A 159 -9.65 10.96 9.61
C GLY A 159 -8.57 10.99 8.53
N LEU A 160 -8.51 12.05 7.71
CA LEU A 160 -7.52 12.15 6.65
C LEU A 160 -6.15 12.63 7.18
N ILE A 161 -6.14 13.69 7.97
CA ILE A 161 -4.89 14.38 8.34
C ILE A 161 -4.00 13.60 9.32
N LYS A 162 -4.56 12.62 10.01
CA LYS A 162 -3.82 11.77 10.95
C LYS A 162 -3.92 10.29 10.61
N TYR A 163 -5.12 9.73 10.63
CA TYR A 163 -5.31 8.27 10.58
C TYR A 163 -5.06 7.69 9.18
N VAL A 164 -5.63 8.29 8.13
CA VAL A 164 -5.37 7.87 6.75
C VAL A 164 -3.90 8.11 6.37
N MET A 165 -3.28 9.20 6.82
CA MET A 165 -1.86 9.45 6.51
C MET A 165 -0.94 8.40 7.15
N SER A 166 -1.21 7.97 8.39
CA SER A 166 -0.48 6.88 9.05
C SER A 166 -0.68 5.56 8.30
N LEU A 167 -1.93 5.19 8.01
CA LEU A 167 -2.30 4.01 7.26
C LEU A 167 -1.66 3.97 5.87
N MET A 168 -1.68 5.09 5.13
CA MET A 168 -1.08 5.16 3.79
C MET A 168 0.45 5.08 3.80
N ASN A 169 1.12 5.56 4.84
CA ASN A 169 2.57 5.41 4.95
C ASN A 169 2.95 3.92 5.15
N ALA A 170 2.19 3.19 5.97
CA ALA A 170 2.36 1.74 6.12
C ALA A 170 2.04 1.01 4.80
N ALA A 171 0.92 1.34 4.14
CA ALA A 171 0.53 0.77 2.85
C ALA A 171 1.60 1.00 1.76
N ARG A 172 2.25 2.18 1.74
CA ARG A 172 3.35 2.47 0.78
C ARG A 172 4.57 1.58 0.99
N LEU A 173 4.90 1.22 2.24
CA LEU A 173 5.92 0.19 2.52
C LEU A 173 5.49 -1.18 1.98
N GLY A 174 4.22 -1.54 2.17
CA GLY A 174 3.63 -2.75 1.59
C GLY A 174 3.76 -2.79 0.07
N ILE A 175 3.40 -1.69 -0.63
CA ILE A 175 3.58 -1.59 -2.09
C ILE A 175 5.06 -1.63 -2.49
N GLY A 176 5.96 -1.07 -1.68
CA GLY A 176 7.40 -1.22 -1.86
C GLY A 176 7.83 -2.69 -1.86
N ALA A 177 7.39 -3.44 -0.85
CA ALA A 177 7.65 -4.88 -0.73
C ALA A 177 7.01 -5.69 -1.86
N GLN A 178 5.75 -5.39 -2.21
CA GLN A 178 5.04 -6.00 -3.33
C GLN A 178 5.80 -5.80 -4.66
N SER A 179 6.25 -4.58 -4.90
CA SER A 179 7.01 -4.25 -6.11
C SER A 179 8.35 -5.00 -6.17
N VAL A 180 9.08 -5.09 -5.05
CA VAL A 180 10.34 -5.85 -4.96
C VAL A 180 10.10 -7.34 -5.18
N GLY A 181 9.03 -7.90 -4.61
CA GLY A 181 8.64 -9.29 -4.84
C GLY A 181 8.36 -9.58 -6.31
N LEU A 182 7.65 -8.69 -6.99
CA LEU A 182 7.38 -8.82 -8.42
C LEU A 182 8.66 -8.65 -9.26
N CYS A 183 9.57 -7.72 -8.92
CA CYS A 183 10.88 -7.61 -9.57
C CYS A 183 11.64 -8.93 -9.50
N GLU A 184 11.69 -9.54 -8.32
CA GLU A 184 12.36 -10.83 -8.10
C GLU A 184 11.70 -11.94 -8.94
N ALA A 185 10.37 -12.01 -8.99
CA ALA A 185 9.66 -12.98 -9.81
C ALA A 185 9.99 -12.81 -11.30
N ALA A 186 9.91 -11.60 -11.82
CA ALA A 186 10.21 -11.28 -13.21
C ALA A 186 11.66 -11.63 -13.58
N TYR A 187 12.61 -11.29 -12.71
CA TYR A 187 14.03 -11.64 -12.90
C TYR A 187 14.25 -13.15 -12.95
N ARG A 188 13.66 -13.91 -12.01
CA ARG A 188 13.84 -15.38 -11.97
C ARG A 188 13.26 -16.07 -13.18
N GLU A 189 12.06 -15.68 -13.62
CA GLU A 189 11.46 -16.21 -14.84
C GLU A 189 12.34 -15.94 -16.07
N ALA A 190 12.80 -14.68 -16.22
CA ALA A 190 13.68 -14.30 -17.32
C ALA A 190 15.02 -15.06 -17.30
N LEU A 191 15.64 -15.18 -16.11
CA LEU A 191 16.89 -15.89 -15.96
C LEU A 191 16.76 -17.39 -16.28
N LYS A 192 15.69 -18.03 -15.79
CA LYS A 192 15.39 -19.43 -16.07
C LYS A 192 15.24 -19.65 -17.58
N TYR A 193 14.38 -18.88 -18.21
CA TYR A 193 14.13 -18.99 -19.65
C TYR A 193 15.40 -18.77 -20.48
N ALA A 194 16.20 -17.76 -20.14
CA ALA A 194 17.45 -17.45 -20.85
C ALA A 194 18.49 -18.55 -20.75
N ASN A 195 18.50 -19.34 -19.67
CA ASN A 195 19.37 -20.51 -19.50
C ASN A 195 18.89 -21.74 -20.28
N GLU A 196 17.59 -21.86 -20.53
CA GLU A 196 16.99 -23.04 -21.19
C GLU A 196 16.82 -22.83 -22.70
N ARG A 197 16.44 -21.63 -23.14
CA ARG A 197 16.15 -21.31 -24.52
C ARG A 197 17.43 -21.22 -25.37
N ALA A 198 17.53 -22.01 -26.39
CA ALA A 198 18.62 -21.95 -27.37
C ALA A 198 18.18 -21.29 -28.67
N GLN A 199 19.02 -20.41 -29.22
CA GLN A 199 18.91 -19.85 -30.58
C GLN A 199 20.34 -19.67 -31.13
N PHE A 200 20.47 -19.76 -32.46
CA PHE A 200 21.77 -19.65 -33.15
C PHE A 200 22.87 -20.56 -32.53
N GLY A 201 22.48 -21.78 -32.15
CA GLY A 201 23.39 -22.81 -31.64
C GLY A 201 23.85 -22.65 -30.19
N LYS A 202 23.30 -21.69 -29.40
CA LYS A 202 23.67 -21.50 -28.00
C LYS A 202 22.48 -20.95 -27.17
N ASN A 203 22.54 -21.12 -25.84
CA ASN A 203 21.53 -20.57 -24.95
C ASN A 203 21.56 -19.04 -25.00
N ILE A 204 20.37 -18.41 -24.98
CA ILE A 204 20.25 -16.96 -25.22
C ILE A 204 20.94 -16.12 -24.15
N ILE A 205 21.13 -16.64 -22.96
CA ILE A 205 21.93 -15.96 -21.90
C ILE A 205 23.35 -15.64 -22.35
N ARG A 206 23.89 -16.37 -23.35
CA ARG A 206 25.24 -16.15 -23.89
C ARG A 206 25.33 -15.01 -24.91
N PHE A 207 24.20 -14.35 -25.22
CA PHE A 207 24.21 -13.13 -26.01
C PHE A 207 24.40 -11.91 -25.11
N ALA A 208 25.31 -11.03 -25.49
CA ALA A 208 25.68 -9.87 -24.68
C ALA A 208 24.47 -9.01 -24.29
N ALA A 209 23.56 -8.74 -25.24
CA ALA A 209 22.34 -7.96 -24.97
C ALA A 209 21.44 -8.62 -23.90
N ILE A 210 21.25 -9.94 -23.95
CA ILE A 210 20.44 -10.65 -22.94
C ILE A 210 21.14 -10.68 -21.58
N SER A 211 22.45 -10.93 -21.56
CA SER A 211 23.27 -10.89 -20.35
C SER A 211 23.24 -9.51 -19.67
N GLU A 212 23.31 -8.45 -20.47
CA GLU A 212 23.22 -7.07 -20.00
C GLU A 212 21.83 -6.78 -19.39
N MET A 213 20.76 -7.15 -20.08
CA MET A 213 19.39 -7.00 -19.54
C MET A 213 19.24 -7.72 -18.20
N LEU A 214 19.65 -8.97 -18.09
CA LEU A 214 19.57 -9.75 -16.84
C LEU A 214 20.44 -9.15 -15.73
N SER A 215 21.62 -8.63 -16.05
CA SER A 215 22.50 -7.97 -15.09
C SER A 215 21.85 -6.69 -14.55
N ASN A 216 21.23 -5.88 -15.42
CA ASN A 216 20.50 -4.67 -15.04
C ASN A 216 19.26 -5.01 -14.20
N MET A 217 18.49 -6.06 -14.56
CA MET A 217 17.38 -6.53 -13.75
C MET A 217 17.83 -6.92 -12.34
N LYS A 218 18.90 -7.68 -12.23
CA LYS A 218 19.47 -8.09 -10.94
C LYS A 218 19.90 -6.89 -10.10
N ALA A 219 20.69 -5.99 -10.68
CA ALA A 219 21.21 -4.81 -9.99
C ALA A 219 20.09 -3.91 -9.48
N LYS A 220 19.07 -3.63 -10.32
CA LYS A 220 17.91 -2.82 -9.93
C LYS A 220 17.08 -3.49 -8.83
N THR A 221 16.83 -4.80 -8.92
CA THR A 221 16.11 -5.55 -7.87
C THR A 221 16.85 -5.49 -6.53
N GLN A 222 18.17 -5.66 -6.54
CA GLN A 222 18.98 -5.55 -5.31
C GLN A 222 18.99 -4.11 -4.76
N GLY A 223 19.08 -3.10 -5.62
CA GLY A 223 19.06 -1.69 -5.22
C GLY A 223 17.74 -1.28 -4.56
N VAL A 224 16.60 -1.64 -5.16
CA VAL A 224 15.31 -1.30 -4.56
C VAL A 224 15.01 -2.13 -3.31
N ARG A 225 15.53 -3.36 -3.21
CA ARG A 225 15.44 -4.17 -1.99
C ARG A 225 16.24 -3.53 -0.84
N ALA A 226 17.45 -3.03 -1.12
CA ALA A 226 18.23 -2.28 -0.13
C ALA A 226 17.47 -1.02 0.33
N LEU A 227 16.88 -0.27 -0.59
CA LEU A 227 16.06 0.89 -0.27
C LEU A 227 14.82 0.51 0.56
N LEU A 228 14.16 -0.62 0.26
CA LEU A 228 13.02 -1.13 1.02
C LEU A 228 13.39 -1.38 2.48
N TYR A 229 14.45 -2.15 2.72
CA TYR A 229 14.84 -2.51 4.09
C TYR A 229 15.38 -1.33 4.88
N GLU A 230 16.10 -0.42 4.24
CA GLU A 230 16.58 0.78 4.92
C GLU A 230 15.43 1.72 5.27
N THR A 231 14.46 1.92 4.37
CA THR A 231 13.25 2.70 4.66
C THR A 231 12.45 2.07 5.80
N THR A 232 12.30 0.75 5.78
CA THR A 232 11.61 0.00 6.85
C THR A 232 12.32 0.19 8.19
N ARG A 233 13.65 0.14 8.22
CA ARG A 233 14.43 0.39 9.44
C ARG A 233 14.15 1.77 10.03
N PHE A 234 14.06 2.82 9.22
CA PHE A 234 13.71 4.15 9.70
C PHE A 234 12.31 4.20 10.32
N VAL A 235 11.34 3.57 9.67
CA VAL A 235 9.96 3.50 10.16
C VAL A 235 9.89 2.70 11.47
N GLU A 236 10.57 1.56 11.57
CA GLU A 236 10.57 0.74 12.78
C GLU A 236 11.17 1.48 13.97
N ILE A 237 12.31 2.15 13.80
CA ILE A 237 12.94 2.94 14.87
C ILE A 237 12.01 4.07 15.33
N TYR A 238 11.42 4.81 14.38
CA TYR A 238 10.44 5.85 14.71
C TYR A 238 9.25 5.30 15.50
N LYS A 239 8.66 4.17 15.05
CA LYS A 239 7.53 3.53 15.72
C LYS A 239 7.89 3.03 17.13
N GLN A 240 9.09 2.51 17.34
CA GLN A 240 9.57 2.11 18.67
C GLN A 240 9.60 3.30 19.64
N TYR A 241 10.12 4.44 19.22
CA TYR A 241 10.09 5.66 20.06
C TYR A 241 8.66 6.15 20.30
N THR A 242 7.77 6.03 19.32
CA THR A 242 6.35 6.35 19.48
C THR A 242 5.73 5.45 20.54
N HIS A 243 5.99 4.15 20.51
CA HIS A 243 5.50 3.19 21.49
C HIS A 243 6.01 3.51 22.91
N ILE A 244 7.32 3.72 23.07
CA ILE A 244 7.93 4.12 24.35
C ILE A 244 7.29 5.40 24.89
N SER A 245 6.95 6.36 24.00
CA SER A 245 6.33 7.63 24.40
C SER A 245 4.92 7.48 25.00
N HIS A 246 4.23 6.37 24.71
CA HIS A 246 2.94 6.03 25.34
C HIS A 246 3.11 5.41 26.72
N GLU A 247 4.26 4.81 27.02
CA GLU A 247 4.54 4.17 28.30
C GLU A 247 5.19 5.13 29.31
N ARG A 248 6.07 6.02 28.80
CA ARG A 248 6.79 7.02 29.58
C ARG A 248 7.20 8.25 28.77
N PRO A 249 7.46 9.40 29.38
CA PRO A 249 8.09 10.53 28.72
C PRO A 249 9.45 10.15 28.12
N LEU A 250 9.70 10.57 26.89
CA LEU A 250 11.00 10.36 26.24
C LEU A 250 12.07 11.30 26.83
N GLU A 251 13.30 10.83 26.93
CA GLU A 251 14.48 11.64 27.22
C GLU A 251 14.77 12.64 26.07
N ALA A 252 15.62 13.64 26.33
CA ALA A 252 15.93 14.68 25.34
C ALA A 252 16.56 14.10 24.05
N GLU A 253 17.47 13.16 24.21
CA GLU A 253 18.14 12.46 23.09
C GLU A 253 17.16 11.58 22.32
N GLU A 254 16.33 10.80 23.02
CA GLU A 254 15.29 9.96 22.41
C GLU A 254 14.31 10.79 21.58
N ARG A 255 13.92 11.98 22.07
CA ARG A 255 13.07 12.90 21.29
C ARG A 255 13.74 13.42 20.03
N GLN A 256 15.05 13.66 20.08
CA GLN A 256 15.82 14.08 18.90
C GLN A 256 15.94 12.94 17.88
N GLU A 257 16.25 11.73 18.33
CA GLU A 257 16.30 10.56 17.47
C GLU A 257 14.94 10.24 16.84
N MET A 258 13.86 10.26 17.64
CA MET A 258 12.50 10.08 17.12
C MET A 258 12.20 11.07 15.99
N LYS A 259 12.50 12.35 16.18
CA LYS A 259 12.30 13.38 15.12
C LYS A 259 13.16 13.13 13.89
N TYR A 260 14.40 12.70 14.10
CA TYR A 260 15.33 12.40 13.01
C TYR A 260 14.82 11.23 12.17
N TYR A 261 14.48 10.10 12.79
CA TYR A 261 14.00 8.92 12.08
C TYR A 261 12.61 9.13 11.47
N ASN A 262 11.72 9.89 12.11
CA ASN A 262 10.46 10.30 11.48
C ASN A 262 10.69 11.10 10.20
N LYS A 263 11.61 12.07 10.23
CA LYS A 263 11.97 12.86 9.04
C LYS A 263 12.53 11.98 7.91
N LEU A 264 13.36 10.98 8.24
CA LEU A 264 13.88 10.02 7.27
C LEU A 264 12.75 9.11 6.73
N ALA A 265 11.91 8.57 7.58
CA ALA A 265 10.77 7.76 7.19
C ALA A 265 9.85 8.50 6.20
N ASP A 266 9.48 9.74 6.52
CA ASP A 266 8.64 10.58 5.66
C ASP A 266 9.30 10.89 4.31
N GLY A 267 10.63 11.07 4.29
CA GLY A 267 11.39 11.34 3.07
C GLY A 267 11.58 10.09 2.20
N PHE A 268 11.97 8.97 2.81
CA PHE A 268 12.34 7.77 2.06
C PHE A 268 11.13 6.96 1.59
N THR A 269 9.99 6.98 2.29
CA THR A 269 8.78 6.23 1.91
C THR A 269 8.28 6.59 0.50
N PRO A 270 8.13 7.89 0.10
CA PRO A 270 7.73 8.22 -1.27
C PRO A 270 8.79 7.84 -2.30
N LEU A 271 10.09 7.94 -2.00
CA LEU A 271 11.16 7.48 -2.90
C LEU A 271 11.10 5.98 -3.11
N LEU A 272 10.93 5.21 -2.04
CA LEU A 272 10.79 3.76 -2.10
C LEU A 272 9.63 3.38 -3.01
N LYS A 273 8.44 3.92 -2.74
CA LYS A 273 7.23 3.62 -3.53
C LYS A 273 7.41 4.00 -5.00
N LEU A 274 8.02 5.14 -5.29
CA LEU A 274 8.29 5.59 -6.65
C LEU A 274 9.23 4.62 -7.37
N PHE A 275 10.45 4.43 -6.87
CA PHE A 275 11.47 3.63 -7.56
C PHE A 275 11.08 2.16 -7.67
N SER A 276 10.54 1.56 -6.60
CA SER A 276 10.17 0.14 -6.63
C SER A 276 9.05 -0.13 -7.63
N SER A 277 8.02 0.71 -7.68
CA SER A 277 6.90 0.53 -8.61
C SER A 277 7.27 0.78 -10.08
N GLU A 278 8.12 1.77 -10.36
CA GLU A 278 8.62 2.01 -11.73
C GLU A 278 9.53 0.86 -12.19
N TYR A 279 10.42 0.37 -11.31
CA TYR A 279 11.28 -0.76 -11.64
C TYR A 279 10.49 -2.06 -11.79
N ALA A 280 9.42 -2.30 -11.00
CA ALA A 280 8.56 -3.46 -11.17
C ALA A 280 7.92 -3.48 -12.58
N ASN A 281 7.44 -2.34 -13.08
CA ASN A 281 6.93 -2.21 -14.43
C ASN A 281 8.01 -2.51 -15.49
N GLN A 282 9.22 -1.94 -15.33
CA GLN A 282 10.33 -2.17 -16.24
C GLN A 282 10.79 -3.64 -16.21
N MET A 283 10.92 -4.24 -15.02
CA MET A 283 11.33 -5.65 -14.89
C MET A 283 10.34 -6.60 -15.56
N ALA A 284 9.05 -6.36 -15.40
CA ALA A 284 8.01 -7.16 -16.04
C ALA A 284 8.03 -6.99 -17.57
N TYR A 285 8.28 -5.79 -18.08
CA TYR A 285 8.50 -5.53 -19.51
C TYR A 285 9.73 -6.29 -20.04
N ASP A 286 10.87 -6.16 -19.35
CA ASP A 286 12.13 -6.81 -19.76
C ASP A 286 12.03 -8.34 -19.72
N ALA A 287 11.28 -8.90 -18.76
CA ALA A 287 11.03 -10.34 -18.69
C ALA A 287 10.27 -10.84 -19.92
N ILE A 288 9.22 -10.15 -20.38
CA ILE A 288 8.54 -10.47 -21.63
C ILE A 288 9.49 -10.36 -22.83
N GLN A 289 10.30 -9.30 -22.87
CA GLN A 289 11.25 -9.07 -23.97
C GLN A 289 12.28 -10.20 -24.07
N ILE A 290 12.80 -10.69 -22.95
CA ILE A 290 13.75 -11.83 -22.91
C ILE A 290 13.07 -13.13 -23.37
N HIS A 291 11.80 -13.35 -23.02
CA HIS A 291 11.03 -14.50 -23.47
C HIS A 291 10.61 -14.41 -24.96
N GLY A 292 10.63 -13.21 -25.55
CA GLY A 292 10.12 -12.99 -26.90
C GLY A 292 8.65 -13.37 -27.04
N GLY A 293 8.28 -14.03 -28.15
CA GLY A 293 6.89 -14.44 -28.37
C GLY A 293 6.30 -15.33 -27.28
N SER A 294 7.12 -16.16 -26.63
CA SER A 294 6.70 -17.01 -25.52
C SER A 294 6.21 -16.17 -24.31
N GLY A 295 6.87 -15.05 -24.00
CA GLY A 295 6.49 -14.18 -22.88
C GLY A 295 5.15 -13.46 -23.08
N PHE A 296 4.66 -13.38 -24.31
CA PHE A 296 3.36 -12.80 -24.66
C PHE A 296 2.20 -13.79 -24.49
N MET A 297 2.52 -15.08 -24.35
CA MET A 297 1.54 -16.15 -24.20
C MET A 297 1.24 -16.42 -22.72
N LYS A 298 -0.01 -16.81 -22.43
CA LYS A 298 -0.47 -17.13 -21.06
C LYS A 298 0.13 -18.41 -20.46
N ASP A 299 0.86 -19.17 -21.25
CA ASP A 299 1.61 -20.35 -20.82
C ASP A 299 2.80 -20.00 -19.92
N TYR A 300 3.24 -18.75 -19.93
CA TYR A 300 4.34 -18.20 -19.12
C TYR A 300 3.86 -17.14 -18.15
N ALA A 301 4.47 -17.07 -16.98
CA ALA A 301 4.08 -16.14 -15.91
C ALA A 301 4.31 -14.66 -16.27
N CYS A 302 5.17 -14.36 -17.25
CA CYS A 302 5.59 -12.99 -17.59
C CYS A 302 4.44 -12.08 -18.01
N GLU A 303 3.43 -12.59 -18.75
CA GLU A 303 2.28 -11.79 -19.14
C GLU A 303 1.44 -11.35 -17.94
N ARG A 304 1.27 -12.23 -16.94
CA ARG A 304 0.59 -11.92 -15.68
C ARG A 304 1.38 -10.91 -14.86
N LEU A 305 2.69 -11.14 -14.70
CA LEU A 305 3.56 -10.21 -13.97
C LEU A 305 3.52 -8.80 -14.57
N TYR A 306 3.48 -8.68 -15.91
CA TYR A 306 3.37 -7.40 -16.58
C TYR A 306 2.04 -6.69 -16.31
N ARG A 307 0.92 -7.43 -16.35
CA ARG A 307 -0.40 -6.89 -16.05
C ARG A 307 -0.52 -6.48 -14.58
N ASP A 308 0.04 -7.27 -13.67
CA ASP A 308 0.02 -7.03 -12.24
C ASP A 308 0.89 -5.83 -11.85
N ALA A 309 2.04 -5.66 -12.48
CA ALA A 309 2.95 -4.54 -12.22
C ALA A 309 2.31 -3.17 -12.48
N ARG A 310 1.40 -3.08 -13.47
CA ARG A 310 0.93 -1.78 -13.94
C ARG A 310 0.21 -0.96 -12.87
N ILE A 311 -0.46 -1.57 -11.93
CA ILE A 311 -1.18 -0.86 -10.88
C ILE A 311 -0.25 -0.23 -9.82
N MET A 312 0.94 -0.78 -9.63
CA MET A 312 1.84 -0.42 -8.54
C MET A 312 2.29 1.05 -8.55
N ASN A 313 2.34 1.68 -9.72
CA ASN A 313 2.65 3.11 -9.83
C ASN A 313 1.41 4.01 -9.94
N ILE A 314 0.20 3.47 -9.69
CA ILE A 314 -1.06 4.20 -9.70
C ILE A 314 -1.66 4.31 -8.30
N TYR A 315 -1.95 3.17 -7.65
CA TYR A 315 -2.62 3.14 -6.35
C TYR A 315 -1.70 3.56 -5.19
N GLU A 316 -2.27 3.81 -4.02
CA GLU A 316 -1.57 4.33 -2.82
C GLU A 316 -0.78 5.64 -3.11
N GLY A 317 -1.31 6.44 -4.03
CA GLY A 317 -0.70 7.64 -4.56
C GLY A 317 0.16 7.38 -5.80
N THR A 318 -0.18 8.06 -6.90
CA THR A 318 0.53 7.89 -8.18
C THR A 318 2.01 8.25 -8.08
N SER A 319 2.82 7.81 -9.07
CA SER A 319 4.24 8.21 -9.17
C SER A 319 4.43 9.72 -9.07
N GLN A 320 3.54 10.52 -9.68
CA GLN A 320 3.59 11.98 -9.63
C GLN A 320 3.38 12.50 -8.20
N LEU A 321 2.44 11.92 -7.43
CA LEU A 321 2.24 12.29 -6.03
C LEU A 321 3.44 11.91 -5.15
N GLN A 322 4.12 10.81 -5.45
CA GLN A 322 5.36 10.45 -4.75
C GLN A 322 6.47 11.48 -5.04
N VAL A 323 6.60 11.95 -6.29
CA VAL A 323 7.54 13.01 -6.65
C VAL A 323 7.22 14.30 -5.88
N VAL A 324 5.94 14.72 -5.85
CA VAL A 324 5.51 15.91 -5.09
C VAL A 324 5.83 15.78 -3.60
N ALA A 325 5.60 14.60 -3.00
CA ALA A 325 5.94 14.35 -1.61
C ALA A 325 7.47 14.40 -1.38
N ALA A 326 8.25 13.77 -2.26
CA ALA A 326 9.71 13.69 -2.13
C ALA A 326 10.42 15.03 -2.36
N ILE A 327 9.94 15.89 -3.29
CA ILE A 327 10.61 17.14 -3.66
C ILE A 327 10.78 18.07 -2.45
N ASN A 328 9.84 18.09 -1.54
CA ASN A 328 9.93 18.89 -0.31
C ASN A 328 11.09 18.43 0.61
N HIS A 329 11.39 17.14 0.61
CA HIS A 329 12.52 16.57 1.36
C HIS A 329 13.86 16.82 0.64
N VAL A 330 13.87 16.79 -0.71
CA VAL A 330 15.04 17.15 -1.52
C VAL A 330 15.43 18.61 -1.26
N THR A 331 14.48 19.52 -1.38
CA THR A 331 14.73 20.98 -1.22
C THR A 331 15.14 21.36 0.20
N LYS A 332 14.70 20.59 1.21
CA LYS A 332 15.11 20.79 2.62
C LYS A 332 16.39 20.06 3.01
N GLY A 333 17.05 19.39 2.06
CA GLY A 333 18.30 18.64 2.31
C GLY A 333 18.16 17.42 3.24
N THR A 334 16.97 16.86 3.37
CA THR A 334 16.70 15.70 4.26
C THR A 334 17.64 14.53 3.97
N TYR A 335 17.95 14.27 2.71
CA TYR A 335 18.76 13.12 2.29
C TYR A 335 20.27 13.35 2.45
N LEU A 336 20.75 14.59 2.52
CA LEU A 336 22.19 14.90 2.50
C LEU A 336 22.94 14.30 3.67
N GLU A 337 22.39 14.38 4.88
CA GLU A 337 23.01 13.76 6.07
C GLU A 337 23.10 12.25 5.97
N GLN A 338 22.03 11.63 5.49
CA GLN A 338 21.97 10.18 5.37
C GLN A 338 22.90 9.67 4.25
N ILE A 339 22.98 10.37 3.12
CA ILE A 339 23.92 10.03 2.04
C ILE A 339 25.36 10.08 2.54
N LYS A 340 25.74 11.13 3.28
CA LYS A 340 27.08 11.25 3.88
C LYS A 340 27.41 10.12 4.88
N ARG A 341 26.40 9.52 5.49
CA ARG A 341 26.59 8.35 6.39
C ARG A 341 26.81 7.06 5.63
N TYR A 342 26.41 6.99 4.37
CA TYR A 342 26.63 5.82 3.51
C TYR A 342 27.97 5.87 2.77
N GLU A 343 28.59 7.05 2.63
CA GLU A 343 29.94 7.26 2.09
C GLU A 343 31.03 6.88 3.11
#